data_6a4e4046676d61ffa5363275cdc5419a
#
_entry.id   6a4e4046676d61ffa5363275cdc5419a
#
_cell.length_a   1.000
_cell.length_b   1.000
_cell.length_c   1.000
_cell.angle_alpha   90.00
_cell.angle_beta   90.00
_cell.angle_gamma   90.00
#
_symmetry.space_group_name_H-M   'P 1'
#
loop_
_entity.id
_entity.type
_entity.pdbx_description
1 polymer ?
#
loop_
_entity_poly.entity_id
_entity_poly.type
_entity_poly.pdbx_seq_one_letter_code
_entity_poly.pdbx_strand_id
1 'polypeptide(L)'
;MKILLLEDDIVLGETLEEMLADAHYEVDWVKDGEEAAEATFDTLYDLYILDINVPKINGLKLLEELRSAGDNTRVIFISALSDIASITQGFRLGAEDYLKKPFFPEELLVRIDAKFTQSQKLIQCGDITFNPQNNEVHKEGRLITLGDVQLPLLRLFIQNIGKTLTKESLFDLMEHPSDSALRVAINKLKTTTNWEIQNIRAVGYRLEKC
;
A
#
# COMPACT_ATOMS: atom_id res chain seq x y z
N MET A 1 -3.77 11.90 2.58
CA MET A 1 -3.43 10.67 3.28
C MET A 1 -3.80 10.86 4.73
N LYS A 2 -4.55 9.89 5.30
CA LYS A 2 -4.98 9.94 6.70
C LYS A 2 -4.11 9.03 7.56
N ILE A 3 -3.58 9.57 8.65
CA ILE A 3 -2.60 8.92 9.54
C ILE A 3 -3.19 8.79 10.93
N LEU A 4 -3.07 7.61 11.53
CA LEU A 4 -3.25 7.43 12.97
C LEU A 4 -1.87 7.50 13.63
N LEU A 5 -1.70 8.43 14.56
CA LEU A 5 -0.50 8.58 15.39
C LEU A 5 -0.82 8.12 16.81
N LEU A 6 -0.13 7.07 17.28
CA LEU A 6 -0.20 6.59 18.65
C LEU A 6 1.09 6.98 19.38
N GLU A 7 1.00 7.95 20.30
CA GLU A 7 2.14 8.50 21.06
C GLU A 7 1.62 9.08 22.39
N ASP A 8 2.16 8.63 23.52
CA ASP A 8 1.74 9.07 24.84
C ASP A 8 2.55 10.28 25.38
N ASP A 9 3.73 10.53 24.82
CA ASP A 9 4.48 11.75 25.12
C ASP A 9 3.82 12.96 24.44
N ILE A 10 3.31 13.86 25.28
CA ILE A 10 2.55 15.03 24.80
C ILE A 10 3.41 15.93 23.91
N VAL A 11 4.66 16.17 24.28
CA VAL A 11 5.54 17.09 23.55
C VAL A 11 5.90 16.52 22.17
N LEU A 12 6.22 15.23 22.12
CA LEU A 12 6.53 14.56 20.87
C LEU A 12 5.27 14.43 20.00
N GLY A 13 4.14 14.04 20.60
CA GLY A 13 2.87 13.89 19.89
C GLY A 13 2.41 15.18 19.22
N GLU A 14 2.40 16.31 19.97
CA GLU A 14 2.09 17.64 19.41
C GLU A 14 3.04 18.03 18.27
N THR A 15 4.35 17.80 18.47
CA THR A 15 5.38 18.11 17.45
C THR A 15 5.16 17.31 16.16
N LEU A 16 4.86 16.01 16.30
CA LEU A 16 4.63 15.14 15.14
C LEU A 16 3.32 15.46 14.44
N GLU A 17 2.23 15.70 15.19
CA GLU A 17 0.95 16.10 14.64
C GLU A 17 1.06 17.38 13.82
N GLU A 18 1.67 18.44 14.39
CA GLU A 18 1.86 19.73 13.72
C GLU A 18 2.70 19.56 12.44
N MET A 19 3.84 18.87 12.53
CA MET A 19 4.72 18.63 11.39
C MET A 19 4.03 17.83 10.27
N LEU A 20 3.26 16.80 10.61
CA LEU A 20 2.52 16.01 9.64
C LEU A 20 1.37 16.80 9.01
N ALA A 21 0.68 17.63 9.79
CA ALA A 21 -0.37 18.53 9.29
C ALA A 21 0.20 19.58 8.33
N ASP A 22 1.37 20.15 8.62
CA ASP A 22 2.08 21.08 7.73
C ASP A 22 2.48 20.41 6.41
N ALA A 23 2.77 19.11 6.44
CA ALA A 23 2.99 18.28 5.26
C ALA A 23 1.70 17.85 4.55
N HIS A 24 0.55 18.44 4.91
CA HIS A 24 -0.78 18.19 4.34
C HIS A 24 -1.32 16.77 4.55
N TYR A 25 -0.93 16.10 5.62
CA TYR A 25 -1.55 14.87 6.08
C TYR A 25 -2.70 15.17 7.05
N GLU A 26 -3.74 14.38 7.03
CA GLU A 26 -4.80 14.36 8.03
C GLU A 26 -4.35 13.44 9.16
N VAL A 27 -4.26 13.93 10.39
CA VAL A 27 -3.71 13.18 11.52
C VAL A 27 -4.75 13.06 12.62
N ASP A 28 -5.01 11.83 13.05
CA ASP A 28 -5.71 11.56 14.31
C ASP A 28 -4.65 11.09 15.32
N TRP A 29 -4.38 11.92 16.32
CA TRP A 29 -3.44 11.61 17.38
C TRP A 29 -4.16 11.06 18.61
N VAL A 30 -3.72 9.90 19.08
CA VAL A 30 -4.23 9.19 20.27
C VAL A 30 -3.09 8.84 21.21
N LYS A 31 -3.40 8.72 22.52
CA LYS A 31 -2.38 8.63 23.57
C LYS A 31 -2.22 7.24 24.20
N ASP A 32 -3.12 6.33 23.88
CA ASP A 32 -3.04 4.96 24.38
C ASP A 32 -3.61 3.97 23.34
N GLY A 33 -3.27 2.69 23.54
CA GLY A 33 -3.63 1.66 22.58
C GLY A 33 -5.11 1.31 22.53
N GLU A 34 -5.91 1.61 23.58
CA GLU A 34 -7.36 1.44 23.51
C GLU A 34 -8.00 2.51 22.65
N GLU A 35 -7.60 3.79 22.82
CA GLU A 35 -8.04 4.88 21.93
C GLU A 35 -7.67 4.58 20.48
N ALA A 36 -6.46 4.02 20.24
CA ALA A 36 -6.06 3.63 18.90
C ALA A 36 -6.93 2.50 18.33
N ALA A 37 -7.24 1.48 19.12
CA ALA A 37 -8.12 0.40 18.70
C ALA A 37 -9.54 0.91 18.36
N GLU A 38 -10.10 1.80 19.18
CA GLU A 38 -11.40 2.44 18.92
C GLU A 38 -11.38 3.26 17.62
N ALA A 39 -10.33 4.08 17.42
CA ALA A 39 -10.19 4.89 16.22
C ALA A 39 -10.14 4.04 14.94
N THR A 40 -9.45 2.89 14.97
CA THR A 40 -9.35 1.99 13.81
C THR A 40 -10.63 1.20 13.53
N PHE A 41 -11.57 1.14 14.46
CA PHE A 41 -12.84 0.48 14.26
C PHE A 41 -13.77 1.31 13.34
N ASP A 42 -13.77 2.63 13.52
CA ASP A 42 -14.69 3.53 12.81
C ASP A 42 -14.04 4.24 11.61
N THR A 43 -12.71 4.25 11.51
CA THR A 43 -11.98 5.04 10.52
C THR A 43 -10.94 4.19 9.79
N LEU A 44 -10.89 4.35 8.47
CA LEU A 44 -9.83 3.78 7.64
C LEU A 44 -8.66 4.76 7.54
N TYR A 45 -7.46 4.27 7.81
CA TYR A 45 -6.22 5.03 7.70
C TYR A 45 -5.33 4.48 6.58
N ASP A 46 -4.50 5.35 6.03
CA ASP A 46 -3.50 4.99 5.03
C ASP A 46 -2.19 4.53 5.68
N LEU A 47 -1.92 5.01 6.90
CA LEU A 47 -0.70 4.74 7.67
C LEU A 47 -0.99 4.75 9.17
N TYR A 48 -0.42 3.80 9.88
CA TYR A 48 -0.27 3.83 11.33
C TYR A 48 1.16 4.18 11.70
N ILE A 49 1.33 5.17 12.58
CA ILE A 49 2.58 5.50 13.25
C ILE A 49 2.37 5.13 14.70
N LEU A 50 3.05 4.09 15.18
CA LEU A 50 2.77 3.51 16.49
C LEU A 50 4.00 3.55 17.39
N ASP A 51 3.92 4.22 18.53
CA ASP A 51 4.85 3.90 19.62
C ASP A 51 4.50 2.54 20.21
N ILE A 52 5.53 1.76 20.49
CA ILE A 52 5.39 0.45 21.13
C ILE A 52 5.05 0.61 22.61
N ASN A 53 5.67 1.57 23.29
CA ASN A 53 5.57 1.73 24.75
C ASN A 53 4.51 2.76 25.14
N VAL A 54 3.26 2.44 24.91
CA VAL A 54 2.13 3.27 25.31
C VAL A 54 1.29 2.58 26.39
N PRO A 55 0.48 3.35 27.15
CA PRO A 55 -0.44 2.79 28.14
C PRO A 55 -1.47 1.82 27.54
N LYS A 56 -2.02 0.97 28.41
CA LYS A 56 -3.11 0.00 28.16
C LYS A 56 -2.71 -1.10 27.17
N ILE A 57 -2.88 -0.89 25.87
CA ILE A 57 -2.48 -1.84 24.82
C ILE A 57 -1.21 -1.30 24.16
N ASN A 58 -0.10 -2.04 24.25
CA ASN A 58 1.13 -1.63 23.58
C ASN A 58 1.04 -1.74 22.05
N GLY A 59 1.85 -0.95 21.32
CA GLY A 59 1.75 -0.86 19.86
C GLY A 59 1.98 -2.17 19.12
N LEU A 60 2.81 -3.10 19.64
CA LEU A 60 3.00 -4.42 19.01
C LEU A 60 1.76 -5.28 19.14
N LYS A 61 1.12 -5.28 20.33
CA LYS A 61 -0.10 -6.04 20.55
C LYS A 61 -1.26 -5.48 19.73
N LEU A 62 -1.38 -4.15 19.67
CA LEU A 62 -2.36 -3.50 18.82
C LEU A 62 -2.20 -3.94 17.35
N LEU A 63 -0.98 -3.93 16.82
CA LEU A 63 -0.73 -4.37 15.45
C LEU A 63 -1.08 -5.86 15.25
N GLU A 64 -0.79 -6.73 16.21
CA GLU A 64 -1.15 -8.15 16.16
C GLU A 64 -2.67 -8.34 16.08
N GLU A 65 -3.43 -7.59 16.87
CA GLU A 65 -4.90 -7.62 16.86
C GLU A 65 -5.47 -7.10 15.53
N LEU A 66 -4.95 -5.99 15.02
CA LEU A 66 -5.34 -5.44 13.70
C LEU A 66 -5.07 -6.43 12.57
N ARG A 67 -3.89 -7.06 12.54
CA ARG A 67 -3.55 -8.08 11.53
C ARG A 67 -4.46 -9.31 11.63
N SER A 68 -4.83 -9.72 12.85
CA SER A 68 -5.77 -10.83 13.09
C SER A 68 -7.18 -10.49 12.62
N ALA A 69 -7.57 -9.22 12.63
CA ALA A 69 -8.81 -8.71 12.08
C ALA A 69 -8.78 -8.52 10.55
N GLY A 70 -7.65 -8.80 9.89
CA GLY A 70 -7.47 -8.65 8.44
C GLY A 70 -7.07 -7.25 7.98
N ASP A 71 -6.80 -6.34 8.90
CA ASP A 71 -6.28 -5.02 8.57
C ASP A 71 -4.82 -5.11 8.11
N ASN A 72 -4.55 -4.65 6.89
CA ASN A 72 -3.22 -4.63 6.26
C ASN A 72 -2.67 -3.20 6.08
N THR A 73 -3.21 -2.24 6.80
CA THR A 73 -2.73 -0.85 6.77
C THR A 73 -1.23 -0.81 7.08
N ARG A 74 -0.51 0.04 6.39
CA ARG A 74 0.94 0.23 6.55
C ARG A 74 1.26 0.72 7.95
N VAL A 75 2.39 0.25 8.49
CA VAL A 75 2.81 0.58 9.86
C VAL A 75 4.27 1.01 9.88
N ILE A 76 4.53 2.13 10.55
CA ILE A 76 5.86 2.55 10.98
C ILE A 76 5.85 2.55 12.52
N PHE A 77 6.75 1.81 13.13
CA PHE A 77 6.96 1.91 14.57
C PHE A 77 7.92 3.04 14.93
N ILE A 78 7.59 3.76 15.99
CA ILE A 78 8.50 4.70 16.66
C ILE A 78 8.68 4.21 18.09
N SER A 79 9.91 3.98 18.57
CA SER A 79 10.09 3.50 19.94
C SER A 79 11.50 3.71 20.48
N ALA A 80 11.61 3.87 21.81
CA ALA A 80 12.86 3.85 22.52
C ALA A 80 13.48 2.43 22.63
N LEU A 81 12.66 1.38 22.39
CA LEU A 81 13.14 0.00 22.46
C LEU A 81 14.20 -0.23 21.38
N SER A 82 15.29 -0.83 21.79
CA SER A 82 16.40 -1.20 20.89
C SER A 82 16.71 -2.69 20.95
N ASP A 83 15.86 -3.48 21.62
CA ASP A 83 16.05 -4.91 21.66
C ASP A 83 15.63 -5.54 20.33
N ILE A 84 16.46 -6.48 19.88
CA ILE A 84 16.28 -7.15 18.58
C ILE A 84 14.96 -7.94 18.54
N ALA A 85 14.48 -8.41 19.69
CA ALA A 85 13.26 -9.23 19.75
C ALA A 85 12.02 -8.41 19.38
N SER A 86 11.83 -7.23 19.97
CA SER A 86 10.71 -6.33 19.65
C SER A 86 10.75 -5.84 18.20
N ILE A 87 11.93 -5.45 17.71
CA ILE A 87 12.11 -5.05 16.31
C ILE A 87 11.74 -6.20 15.36
N THR A 88 12.24 -7.40 15.64
CA THR A 88 11.97 -8.59 14.83
C THR A 88 10.48 -8.95 14.82
N GLN A 89 9.83 -8.83 15.99
CA GLN A 89 8.39 -9.06 16.11
C GLN A 89 7.60 -8.05 15.28
N GLY A 90 7.92 -6.76 15.35
CA GLY A 90 7.28 -5.72 14.55
C GLY A 90 7.33 -6.02 13.04
N PHE A 91 8.52 -6.38 12.52
CA PHE A 91 8.66 -6.75 11.11
C PHE A 91 7.93 -8.06 10.75
N ARG A 92 7.88 -9.05 11.65
CA ARG A 92 7.08 -10.28 11.43
C ARG A 92 5.58 -10.01 11.36
N LEU A 93 5.09 -9.02 12.08
CA LEU A 93 3.71 -8.55 12.02
C LEU A 93 3.43 -7.68 10.78
N GLY A 94 4.43 -7.47 9.94
CA GLY A 94 4.27 -6.72 8.69
C GLY A 94 4.43 -5.20 8.86
N ALA A 95 5.16 -4.73 9.87
CA ALA A 95 5.60 -3.35 9.90
C ALA A 95 6.58 -3.08 8.74
N GLU A 96 6.44 -1.93 8.10
CA GLU A 96 7.29 -1.55 6.97
C GLU A 96 8.57 -0.85 7.40
N ASP A 97 8.57 -0.22 8.58
CA ASP A 97 9.74 0.47 9.11
C ASP A 97 9.72 0.57 10.63
N TYR A 98 10.89 0.92 11.17
CA TYR A 98 11.10 1.12 12.58
C TYR A 98 12.02 2.33 12.79
N LEU A 99 11.54 3.34 13.52
CA LEU A 99 12.28 4.55 13.85
C LEU A 99 12.62 4.59 15.34
N LYS A 100 13.91 4.60 15.64
CA LYS A 100 14.38 4.56 17.04
C LYS A 100 14.38 5.96 17.65
N LYS A 101 13.76 6.13 18.82
CA LYS A 101 13.87 7.33 19.64
C LYS A 101 15.25 7.40 20.35
N PRO A 102 15.90 8.58 20.44
CA PRO A 102 15.46 9.87 19.90
C PRO A 102 15.76 9.99 18.40
N PHE A 103 14.87 10.66 17.65
CA PHE A 103 15.02 10.96 16.23
C PHE A 103 14.62 12.41 15.94
N PHE A 104 15.04 12.92 14.81
CA PHE A 104 14.57 14.22 14.33
C PHE A 104 13.20 14.01 13.63
N PRO A 105 12.17 14.85 13.92
CA PRO A 105 10.84 14.71 13.30
C PRO A 105 10.89 14.63 11.77
N GLU A 106 11.79 15.35 11.12
CA GLU A 106 12.01 15.33 9.67
C GLU A 106 12.42 13.95 9.15
N GLU A 107 13.09 13.13 9.97
CA GLU A 107 13.43 11.75 9.57
C GLU A 107 12.18 10.91 9.35
N LEU A 108 11.13 11.10 10.16
CA LEU A 108 9.86 10.43 9.97
C LEU A 108 9.20 10.81 8.65
N LEU A 109 9.19 12.11 8.30
CA LEU A 109 8.67 12.57 7.00
C LEU A 109 9.42 11.93 5.82
N VAL A 110 10.75 11.91 5.85
CA VAL A 110 11.56 11.29 4.80
C VAL A 110 11.22 9.80 4.64
N ARG A 111 10.96 9.10 5.73
CA ARG A 111 10.58 7.68 5.71
C ARG A 111 9.18 7.47 5.15
N ILE A 112 8.22 8.30 5.55
CA ILE A 112 6.88 8.32 4.99
C ILE A 112 6.95 8.58 3.49
N ASP A 113 7.64 9.62 3.06
CA ASP A 113 7.80 9.96 1.65
C ASP A 113 8.45 8.83 0.86
N ALA A 114 9.50 8.22 1.37
CA ALA A 114 10.16 7.11 0.70
C ALA A 114 9.24 5.90 0.50
N LYS A 115 8.36 5.62 1.48
CA LYS A 115 7.42 4.48 1.43
C LYS A 115 6.21 4.77 0.53
N PHE A 116 5.69 5.98 0.56
CA PHE A 116 4.50 6.36 -0.18
C PHE A 116 4.82 6.94 -1.56
N THR A 117 5.95 7.63 -1.75
CA THR A 117 6.39 8.15 -3.06
C THR A 117 6.83 7.03 -4.01
N GLN A 118 7.32 5.89 -3.51
CA GLN A 118 7.52 4.72 -4.37
C GLN A 118 6.20 4.16 -4.94
N SER A 119 5.09 4.34 -4.21
CA SER A 119 3.73 4.06 -4.72
C SER A 119 3.23 5.15 -5.67
N GLN A 120 3.82 6.34 -5.66
CA GLN A 120 3.45 7.50 -6.50
C GLN A 120 4.13 7.49 -7.88
N LYS A 121 5.13 6.62 -8.10
CA LYS A 121 5.76 6.57 -9.43
C LYS A 121 4.72 6.14 -10.45
N LEU A 122 4.40 7.10 -11.32
CA LEU A 122 3.74 6.78 -12.58
C LEU A 122 4.50 5.63 -13.24
N ILE A 123 3.81 4.54 -13.47
CA ILE A 123 4.42 3.39 -14.12
C ILE A 123 4.27 3.60 -15.62
N GLN A 124 5.39 3.81 -16.28
CA GLN A 124 5.40 3.95 -17.74
C GLN A 124 5.69 2.60 -18.39
N CYS A 125 4.84 2.22 -19.34
CA CYS A 125 4.95 1.00 -20.10
C CYS A 125 4.62 1.28 -21.57
N GLY A 126 5.65 1.55 -22.37
CA GLY A 126 5.50 2.04 -23.74
C GLY A 126 4.82 3.41 -23.78
N ASP A 127 3.72 3.49 -24.49
CA ASP A 127 2.87 4.68 -24.62
C ASP A 127 1.84 4.83 -23.46
N ILE A 128 1.79 3.85 -22.55
CA ILE A 128 0.89 3.84 -21.40
C ILE A 128 1.61 4.38 -20.16
N THR A 129 0.96 5.32 -19.49
CA THR A 129 1.33 5.78 -18.15
C THR A 129 0.19 5.45 -17.19
N PHE A 130 0.49 4.69 -16.15
CA PHE A 130 -0.47 4.28 -15.12
C PHE A 130 -0.12 4.92 -13.78
N ASN A 131 -1.11 5.56 -13.16
CA ASN A 131 -1.02 6.07 -11.81
C ASN A 131 -1.70 5.08 -10.84
N PRO A 132 -0.93 4.36 -9.99
CA PRO A 132 -1.49 3.37 -9.07
C PRO A 132 -2.39 3.92 -7.97
N GLN A 133 -2.31 5.23 -7.66
CA GLN A 133 -3.06 5.85 -6.57
C GLN A 133 -4.51 6.15 -6.95
N ASN A 134 -4.70 6.81 -8.09
CA ASN A 134 -6.03 7.21 -8.56
C ASN A 134 -6.55 6.31 -9.68
N ASN A 135 -5.80 5.24 -10.03
CA ASN A 135 -6.12 4.32 -11.12
C ASN A 135 -6.26 4.98 -12.50
N GLU A 136 -5.70 6.16 -12.67
CA GLU A 136 -5.69 6.83 -13.97
C GLU A 136 -4.70 6.18 -14.93
N VAL A 137 -5.18 5.96 -16.14
CA VAL A 137 -4.38 5.42 -17.24
C VAL A 137 -4.35 6.45 -18.36
N HIS A 138 -3.15 6.81 -18.78
CA HIS A 138 -2.94 7.69 -19.91
C HIS A 138 -2.27 6.94 -21.05
N LYS A 139 -2.72 7.15 -22.28
CA LYS A 139 -2.07 6.68 -23.48
C LYS A 139 -1.61 7.90 -24.28
N GLU A 140 -0.32 7.99 -24.60
CA GLU A 140 0.27 9.15 -25.29
C GLU A 140 -0.11 10.49 -24.60
N GLY A 141 -0.16 10.50 -23.25
CA GLY A 141 -0.51 11.66 -22.43
C GLY A 141 -2.00 11.99 -22.37
N ARG A 142 -2.89 11.21 -23.01
CA ARG A 142 -4.34 11.38 -22.95
C ARG A 142 -4.97 10.38 -21.99
N LEU A 143 -5.82 10.87 -21.09
CA LEU A 143 -6.57 10.01 -20.18
C LEU A 143 -7.45 9.03 -20.97
N ILE A 144 -7.36 7.75 -20.65
CA ILE A 144 -8.22 6.69 -21.21
C ILE A 144 -8.97 5.98 -20.09
N THR A 145 -10.22 5.61 -20.39
CA THR A 145 -11.05 4.83 -19.46
C THR A 145 -10.96 3.35 -19.82
N LEU A 146 -10.58 2.54 -18.84
CA LEU A 146 -10.61 1.08 -18.92
C LEU A 146 -11.85 0.53 -18.21
N GLY A 147 -12.38 -0.58 -18.69
CA GLY A 147 -13.50 -1.26 -18.02
C GLY A 147 -13.05 -2.03 -16.78
N ASP A 148 -14.03 -2.47 -15.98
CA ASP A 148 -13.85 -3.07 -14.66
C ASP A 148 -12.88 -4.26 -14.61
N VAL A 149 -12.83 -5.07 -15.66
CA VAL A 149 -11.88 -6.20 -15.78
C VAL A 149 -10.53 -5.74 -16.34
N GLN A 150 -10.51 -4.71 -17.19
CA GLN A 150 -9.31 -4.30 -17.91
C GLN A 150 -8.31 -3.57 -17.02
N LEU A 151 -8.78 -2.73 -16.09
CA LEU A 151 -7.92 -1.99 -15.19
C LEU A 151 -7.18 -2.92 -14.20
N PRO A 152 -7.83 -3.88 -13.51
CA PRO A 152 -7.13 -4.89 -12.74
C PRO A 152 -6.14 -5.73 -13.55
N LEU A 153 -6.49 -6.13 -14.77
CA LEU A 153 -5.58 -6.85 -15.67
C LEU A 153 -4.35 -6.02 -16.02
N LEU A 154 -4.54 -4.74 -16.39
CA LEU A 154 -3.45 -3.81 -16.68
C LEU A 154 -2.50 -3.71 -15.48
N ARG A 155 -3.04 -3.48 -14.28
CA ARG A 155 -2.28 -3.40 -13.03
C ARG A 155 -1.45 -4.67 -12.80
N LEU A 156 -2.07 -5.85 -12.92
CA LEU A 156 -1.40 -7.12 -12.68
C LEU A 156 -0.27 -7.38 -13.69
N PHE A 157 -0.48 -7.06 -14.99
CA PHE A 157 0.56 -7.19 -16.00
C PHE A 157 1.74 -6.26 -15.80
N ILE A 158 1.48 -4.98 -15.48
CA ILE A 158 2.55 -3.99 -15.23
C ILE A 158 3.40 -4.38 -14.02
N GLN A 159 2.79 -4.90 -12.97
CA GLN A 159 3.51 -5.35 -11.77
C GLN A 159 4.35 -6.63 -12.00
N ASN A 160 4.07 -7.37 -13.06
CA ASN A 160 4.66 -8.67 -13.36
C ASN A 160 5.25 -8.77 -14.77
N ILE A 161 5.84 -7.68 -15.28
CA ILE A 161 6.50 -7.67 -16.59
C ILE A 161 7.55 -8.79 -16.67
N GLY A 162 7.56 -9.53 -17.77
CA GLY A 162 8.45 -10.68 -18.00
C GLY A 162 8.04 -11.97 -17.26
N LYS A 163 7.08 -11.92 -16.33
CA LYS A 163 6.58 -13.12 -15.64
C LYS A 163 5.32 -13.65 -16.29
N THR A 164 5.16 -14.98 -16.26
CA THR A 164 3.93 -15.63 -16.72
C THR A 164 2.88 -15.59 -15.61
N LEU A 165 1.75 -14.95 -15.88
CA LEU A 165 0.58 -14.97 -15.00
C LEU A 165 -0.27 -16.19 -15.32
N THR A 166 -0.63 -16.96 -14.31
CA THR A 166 -1.45 -18.16 -14.49
C THR A 166 -2.90 -17.79 -14.80
N LYS A 167 -3.64 -18.73 -15.41
CA LYS A 167 -5.07 -18.50 -15.68
C LYS A 167 -5.85 -18.28 -14.39
N GLU A 168 -5.51 -19.01 -13.33
CA GLU A 168 -6.14 -18.90 -12.02
C GLU A 168 -6.02 -17.46 -11.49
N SER A 169 -4.82 -16.90 -11.45
CA SER A 169 -4.60 -15.53 -10.99
C SER A 169 -5.30 -14.46 -11.83
N LEU A 170 -5.56 -14.76 -13.11
CA LEU A 170 -6.30 -13.87 -14.00
C LEU A 170 -7.83 -14.04 -13.86
N PHE A 171 -8.30 -15.23 -13.52
CA PHE A 171 -9.70 -15.52 -13.25
C PHE A 171 -10.19 -14.85 -11.95
N ASP A 172 -9.32 -14.72 -10.94
CA ASP A 172 -9.62 -14.03 -9.67
C ASP A 172 -9.99 -12.55 -9.87
N LEU A 173 -9.66 -11.97 -11.03
CA LEU A 173 -10.02 -10.60 -11.40
C LEU A 173 -11.38 -10.50 -12.12
N MET A 174 -12.10 -11.59 -12.27
CA MET A 174 -13.31 -11.66 -13.09
C MET A 174 -14.51 -12.15 -12.28
N GLU A 175 -15.62 -11.45 -12.36
CA GLU A 175 -16.87 -11.86 -11.71
C GLU A 175 -17.41 -13.20 -12.27
N HIS A 176 -17.28 -13.38 -13.59
CA HIS A 176 -17.69 -14.60 -14.28
C HIS A 176 -16.53 -15.18 -15.09
N PRO A 177 -15.60 -15.93 -14.44
CA PRO A 177 -14.41 -16.42 -15.08
C PRO A 177 -14.72 -17.52 -16.12
N SER A 178 -14.15 -17.37 -17.31
CA SER A 178 -14.13 -18.40 -18.34
C SER A 178 -12.98 -18.15 -19.33
N ASP A 179 -12.48 -19.20 -19.99
CA ASP A 179 -11.41 -19.08 -20.99
C ASP A 179 -11.78 -18.12 -22.13
N SER A 180 -13.04 -18.11 -22.54
CA SER A 180 -13.53 -17.21 -23.57
C SER A 180 -13.60 -15.75 -23.09
N ALA A 181 -14.11 -15.50 -21.89
CA ALA A 181 -14.17 -14.16 -21.32
C ALA A 181 -12.76 -13.59 -21.07
N LEU A 182 -11.83 -14.40 -20.54
CA LEU A 182 -10.45 -14.00 -20.36
C LEU A 182 -9.78 -13.65 -21.70
N ARG A 183 -9.95 -14.48 -22.73
CA ARG A 183 -9.41 -14.19 -24.06
C ARG A 183 -9.94 -12.87 -24.62
N VAL A 184 -11.24 -12.58 -24.46
CA VAL A 184 -11.84 -11.31 -24.89
C VAL A 184 -11.24 -10.14 -24.11
N ALA A 185 -11.13 -10.24 -22.79
CA ALA A 185 -10.57 -9.21 -21.94
C ALA A 185 -9.10 -8.90 -22.30
N ILE A 186 -8.27 -9.95 -22.48
CA ILE A 186 -6.88 -9.82 -22.91
C ILE A 186 -6.77 -9.17 -24.31
N ASN A 187 -7.59 -9.59 -25.27
CA ASN A 187 -7.55 -9.01 -26.61
C ASN A 187 -7.96 -7.53 -26.58
N LYS A 188 -8.95 -7.18 -25.79
CA LYS A 188 -9.38 -5.79 -25.62
C LYS A 188 -8.27 -4.96 -24.98
N LEU A 189 -7.58 -5.50 -23.95
CA LEU A 189 -6.44 -4.84 -23.33
C LEU A 189 -5.31 -4.62 -24.35
N LYS A 190 -4.94 -5.64 -25.13
CA LYS A 190 -3.94 -5.53 -26.22
C LYS A 190 -4.27 -4.41 -27.19
N THR A 191 -5.52 -4.35 -27.65
CA THR A 191 -5.97 -3.33 -28.60
C THR A 191 -5.88 -1.92 -28.02
N THR A 192 -6.24 -1.77 -26.73
CA THR A 192 -6.23 -0.47 -26.07
C THR A 192 -4.81 0.01 -25.79
N THR A 193 -3.92 -0.89 -25.33
CA THR A 193 -2.57 -0.56 -24.86
C THR A 193 -1.48 -0.73 -25.92
N ASN A 194 -1.76 -1.40 -27.04
CA ASN A 194 -0.76 -1.86 -28.02
C ASN A 194 0.28 -2.85 -27.45
N TRP A 195 0.02 -3.44 -26.28
CA TRP A 195 0.96 -4.36 -25.65
C TRP A 195 1.06 -5.72 -26.31
N GLU A 196 2.25 -6.27 -26.36
CA GLU A 196 2.51 -7.65 -26.78
C GLU A 196 2.33 -8.63 -25.64
N ILE A 197 1.08 -8.98 -25.33
CA ILE A 197 0.79 -10.02 -24.33
C ILE A 197 0.77 -11.37 -25.02
N GLN A 198 1.71 -12.23 -24.67
CA GLN A 198 1.82 -13.58 -25.24
C GLN A 198 0.93 -14.57 -24.49
N ASN A 199 0.35 -15.51 -25.22
CA ASN A 199 -0.34 -16.65 -24.65
C ASN A 199 0.66 -17.79 -24.44
N ILE A 200 0.92 -18.17 -23.19
CA ILE A 200 1.76 -19.31 -22.82
C ILE A 200 0.84 -20.51 -22.70
N ARG A 201 0.93 -21.40 -23.69
CA ARG A 201 0.01 -22.54 -23.85
C ARG A 201 -0.13 -23.35 -22.56
N ALA A 202 -1.35 -23.62 -22.14
CA ALA A 202 -1.74 -24.37 -20.95
C ALA A 202 -1.33 -23.72 -19.61
N VAL A 203 -0.70 -22.53 -19.59
CA VAL A 203 -0.25 -21.86 -18.36
C VAL A 203 -1.02 -20.56 -18.14
N GLY A 204 -0.95 -19.63 -19.09
CA GLY A 204 -1.56 -18.31 -18.93
C GLY A 204 -1.06 -17.28 -19.92
N TYR A 205 -0.79 -16.07 -19.46
CA TYR A 205 -0.38 -14.95 -20.31
C TYR A 205 0.85 -14.24 -19.73
N ARG A 206 1.66 -13.63 -20.59
CA ARG A 206 2.84 -12.87 -20.19
C ARG A 206 2.98 -11.60 -21.03
N LEU A 207 3.23 -10.47 -20.35
CA LEU A 207 3.70 -9.24 -20.96
C LEU A 207 5.22 -9.27 -20.94
N GLU A 208 5.87 -9.35 -22.10
CA GLU A 208 7.33 -9.54 -22.17
C GLU A 208 8.10 -8.29 -21.77
N LYS A 209 7.67 -7.15 -22.29
CA LYS A 209 8.30 -5.85 -22.07
C LYS A 209 7.31 -4.72 -22.36
N CYS A 210 7.64 -3.57 -21.92
CA CYS A 210 7.00 -2.31 -22.26
C CYS A 210 7.68 -1.61 -23.42
#